data_7e57437d3d6d6ce56bdac49ec6443f41
#
_entry.id   7e57437d3d6d6ce56bdac49ec6443f41
#
_cell.length_a   1.000
_cell.length_b   1.000
_cell.length_c   1.000
_cell.angle_alpha   90.00
_cell.angle_beta   90.00
_cell.angle_gamma   90.00
#
_symmetry.space_group_name_H-M   'P 1'
#
loop_
_entity.id
_entity.type
_entity.pdbx_description
1 polymer ?
#
loop_
_entity_poly.entity_id
_entity_poly.type
_entity_poly.pdbx_seq_one_letter_code
_entity_poly.pdbx_strand_id
1 'polypeptide(L)'
;VNRQKTAEASKSMAYFEWAMKSQKATTTAHLLELAKSDLKATPEDFDADPWKLNCRNGTVDLKLGQLMSHSPQDMITKVAGCEFKPNAIAPQWDAFLNRVLGGSEALTTYLQKSVGYSLTGQTTEQCFFILYGSGSNGKSTFTGMILEMLGEYGGAIPSSLLTAQKFEQHPTVFADLFQLRMAVSSEVKSGSSWDEERLKGLSGGDRIKARRMNENFWEFEPTHKLWLCVNHAPTTKDNSEGFWRRVRMVPFTTTIPKEERDTNLQEKLRAELPGILAWAIKGCLLWQQEGLGTPKEVKDATESYWEHQDPFGRFLKDVCERPGRGDGIFQVQSKDLLSAQHDWALKNEERQLSSKELKAAASEHGIHSKRSDGMQYQGIRLKRA
;
A
#
# COMPACT_ATOMS: atom_id res chain seq x y z
N VAL A 1 -36.28 50.92 -45.19
CA VAL A 1 -36.81 50.05 -44.11
C VAL A 1 -36.83 48.59 -44.53
N ASN A 2 -37.23 48.21 -45.75
CA ASN A 2 -37.29 46.79 -46.19
C ASN A 2 -35.88 46.16 -46.38
N ARG A 3 -34.90 46.88 -46.91
CA ARG A 3 -33.54 46.37 -47.12
C ARG A 3 -32.78 46.05 -45.81
N GLN A 4 -32.99 46.81 -44.76
CA GLN A 4 -32.40 46.53 -43.43
C GLN A 4 -33.00 45.28 -42.77
N LYS A 5 -34.33 45.14 -42.80
CA LYS A 5 -35.00 43.94 -42.28
C LYS A 5 -34.60 42.65 -43.02
N THR A 6 -34.39 42.72 -44.33
CA THR A 6 -33.92 41.60 -45.14
C THR A 6 -32.46 41.25 -44.81
N ALA A 7 -31.59 42.22 -44.52
CA ALA A 7 -30.20 42.00 -44.13
C ALA A 7 -30.09 41.42 -42.71
N GLU A 8 -30.93 41.86 -41.77
CA GLU A 8 -31.00 41.29 -40.42
C GLU A 8 -31.53 39.85 -40.40
N ALA A 9 -32.57 39.58 -41.20
CA ALA A 9 -33.09 38.23 -41.37
C ALA A 9 -32.06 37.28 -41.99
N SER A 10 -31.28 37.74 -42.98
CA SER A 10 -30.21 36.97 -43.61
C SER A 10 -29.07 36.65 -42.62
N LYS A 11 -28.68 37.62 -41.78
CA LYS A 11 -27.68 37.41 -40.72
C LYS A 11 -28.18 36.42 -39.68
N SER A 12 -29.43 36.54 -39.26
CA SER A 12 -30.03 35.60 -38.29
C SER A 12 -30.06 34.16 -38.82
N MET A 13 -30.37 33.98 -40.10
CA MET A 13 -30.38 32.68 -40.76
C MET A 13 -28.95 32.10 -40.85
N ALA A 14 -27.97 32.91 -41.20
CA ALA A 14 -26.57 32.51 -41.27
C ALA A 14 -26.03 32.07 -39.88
N TYR A 15 -26.42 32.77 -38.81
CA TYR A 15 -26.09 32.36 -37.43
C TYR A 15 -26.75 31.02 -37.06
N PHE A 16 -28.00 30.81 -37.42
CA PHE A 16 -28.70 29.55 -37.18
C PHE A 16 -28.02 28.40 -37.91
N GLU A 17 -27.72 28.59 -39.21
CA GLU A 17 -27.00 27.54 -39.97
C GLU A 17 -25.62 27.24 -39.42
N TRP A 18 -24.89 28.26 -38.98
CA TRP A 18 -23.59 28.10 -38.34
C TRP A 18 -23.73 27.32 -37.01
N ALA A 19 -24.70 27.69 -36.16
CA ALA A 19 -24.98 26.99 -34.92
C ALA A 19 -25.33 25.52 -35.15
N MET A 20 -26.16 25.23 -36.14
CA MET A 20 -26.51 23.86 -36.51
C MET A 20 -25.31 23.06 -37.08
N LYS A 21 -24.44 23.73 -37.85
CA LYS A 21 -23.22 23.07 -38.37
C LYS A 21 -22.19 22.84 -37.27
N SER A 22 -22.03 23.75 -36.33
CA SER A 22 -21.05 23.63 -35.22
C SER A 22 -21.41 22.49 -34.26
N GLN A 23 -22.67 22.11 -34.14
CA GLN A 23 -23.15 20.99 -33.33
C GLN A 23 -22.95 19.60 -33.98
N LYS A 24 -22.57 19.53 -35.25
CA LYS A 24 -22.31 18.26 -35.92
C LYS A 24 -21.07 17.58 -35.34
N ALA A 25 -21.15 16.29 -35.06
CA ALA A 25 -20.05 15.48 -34.54
C ALA A 25 -18.77 15.59 -35.39
N THR A 26 -18.93 15.65 -36.74
CA THR A 26 -17.78 15.83 -37.66
C THR A 26 -17.11 17.20 -37.49
N THR A 27 -17.86 18.29 -37.30
CA THR A 27 -17.29 19.61 -37.05
C THR A 27 -16.56 19.68 -35.72
N THR A 28 -17.16 19.10 -34.69
CA THR A 28 -16.50 18.99 -33.36
C THR A 28 -15.23 18.15 -33.44
N ALA A 29 -15.24 17.03 -34.15
CA ALA A 29 -14.07 16.19 -34.34
C ALA A 29 -12.94 16.92 -35.08
N HIS A 30 -13.26 17.67 -36.15
CA HIS A 30 -12.28 18.49 -36.87
C HIS A 30 -11.72 19.65 -36.02
N LEU A 31 -12.59 20.29 -35.22
CA LEU A 31 -12.14 21.31 -34.26
C LEU A 31 -11.14 20.77 -33.25
N LEU A 32 -11.46 19.63 -32.66
CA LEU A 32 -10.57 18.95 -31.72
C LEU A 32 -9.24 18.56 -32.39
N GLU A 33 -9.29 18.06 -33.63
CA GLU A 33 -8.07 17.70 -34.36
C GLU A 33 -7.17 18.91 -34.64
N LEU A 34 -7.75 20.04 -35.02
CA LEU A 34 -7.00 21.31 -35.20
C LEU A 34 -6.46 21.83 -33.87
N ALA A 35 -7.25 21.76 -32.79
CA ALA A 35 -6.85 22.24 -31.47
C ALA A 35 -5.69 21.43 -30.86
N LYS A 36 -5.49 20.16 -31.26
CA LYS A 36 -4.38 19.34 -30.76
C LYS A 36 -3.00 19.95 -30.94
N SER A 37 -2.79 20.72 -32.02
CA SER A 37 -1.51 21.38 -32.26
C SER A 37 -1.27 22.57 -31.33
N ASP A 38 -2.34 23.23 -30.88
CA ASP A 38 -2.28 24.44 -30.05
C ASP A 38 -2.36 24.10 -28.55
N LEU A 39 -3.09 23.04 -28.22
CA LEU A 39 -3.28 22.55 -26.86
C LEU A 39 -2.38 21.33 -26.60
N LYS A 40 -1.08 21.55 -26.66
CA LYS A 40 -0.10 20.48 -26.38
C LYS A 40 -0.08 20.21 -24.88
N ALA A 41 -0.46 18.98 -24.52
CA ALA A 41 -0.27 18.43 -23.18
C ALA A 41 0.07 16.95 -23.31
N THR A 42 0.97 16.47 -22.47
CA THR A 42 1.29 15.04 -22.34
C THR A 42 0.61 14.46 -21.11
N PRO A 43 0.42 13.14 -21.02
CA PRO A 43 -0.16 12.54 -19.82
C PRO A 43 0.60 12.90 -18.53
N GLU A 44 1.90 13.14 -18.62
CA GLU A 44 2.78 13.50 -17.52
C GLU A 44 2.56 14.91 -16.99
N ASP A 45 1.94 15.80 -17.79
CA ASP A 45 1.61 17.17 -17.38
C ASP A 45 0.41 17.19 -16.41
N PHE A 46 -0.40 16.12 -16.42
CA PHE A 46 -1.57 16.00 -15.56
C PHE A 46 -1.23 15.29 -14.24
N ASP A 47 -1.85 15.77 -13.15
CA ASP A 47 -1.69 15.23 -11.80
C ASP A 47 -0.21 15.16 -11.35
N ALA A 48 0.64 16.03 -11.90
CA ALA A 48 2.09 15.97 -11.75
C ALA A 48 2.58 16.38 -10.35
N ASP A 49 1.84 17.24 -9.64
CA ASP A 49 2.23 17.68 -8.29
C ASP A 49 1.77 16.67 -7.23
N PRO A 50 2.70 15.90 -6.63
CA PRO A 50 2.38 14.90 -5.62
C PRO A 50 1.86 15.48 -4.30
N TRP A 51 1.95 16.80 -4.11
CA TRP A 51 1.53 17.50 -2.89
C TRP A 51 0.19 18.20 -3.00
N LYS A 52 -0.46 18.15 -4.15
CA LYS A 52 -1.79 18.72 -4.33
C LYS A 52 -2.85 17.63 -4.28
N LEU A 53 -3.89 17.84 -3.49
CA LEU A 53 -5.07 16.98 -3.41
C LEU A 53 -6.29 17.80 -3.82
N ASN A 54 -6.88 17.49 -4.95
CA ASN A 54 -8.07 18.18 -5.43
C ASN A 54 -9.31 17.61 -4.70
N CYS A 55 -10.03 18.48 -4.00
CA CYS A 55 -11.28 18.21 -3.31
C CYS A 55 -12.44 18.88 -4.03
N ARG A 56 -13.68 18.56 -3.69
CA ARG A 56 -14.86 19.13 -4.35
C ARG A 56 -15.00 20.64 -4.19
N ASN A 57 -14.39 21.22 -3.17
CA ASN A 57 -14.48 22.64 -2.84
C ASN A 57 -13.17 23.42 -3.00
N GLY A 58 -12.13 22.82 -3.59
CA GLY A 58 -10.83 23.45 -3.79
C GLY A 58 -9.69 22.44 -3.83
N THR A 59 -8.48 22.91 -4.06
CA THR A 59 -7.27 22.09 -4.05
C THR A 59 -6.52 22.29 -2.74
N VAL A 60 -6.21 21.21 -2.03
CA VAL A 60 -5.45 21.25 -0.78
C VAL A 60 -3.96 21.18 -1.11
N ASP A 61 -3.20 22.14 -0.62
CA ASP A 61 -1.75 22.04 -0.50
C ASP A 61 -1.43 21.15 0.73
N LEU A 62 -0.95 19.93 0.48
CA LEU A 62 -0.64 18.97 1.53
C LEU A 62 0.61 19.31 2.33
N LYS A 63 1.49 20.20 1.82
CA LYS A 63 2.65 20.69 2.59
C LYS A 63 2.22 21.62 3.72
N LEU A 64 1.19 22.41 3.45
CA LEU A 64 0.70 23.43 4.39
C LEU A 64 -0.61 23.01 5.08
N GLY A 65 -1.33 22.02 4.55
CA GLY A 65 -2.67 21.65 5.01
C GLY A 65 -3.73 22.72 4.71
N GLN A 66 -3.51 23.52 3.66
CA GLN A 66 -4.37 24.66 3.34
C GLN A 66 -5.19 24.42 2.08
N LEU A 67 -6.46 24.84 2.13
CA LEU A 67 -7.36 24.83 0.98
C LEU A 67 -7.15 26.07 0.12
N MET A 68 -6.92 25.86 -1.15
CA MET A 68 -6.83 26.91 -2.17
C MET A 68 -7.98 26.77 -3.16
N SER A 69 -8.31 27.85 -3.88
CA SER A 69 -9.27 27.77 -4.99
C SER A 69 -8.76 26.85 -6.09
N HIS A 70 -9.68 26.21 -6.80
CA HIS A 70 -9.31 25.44 -8.00
C HIS A 70 -8.58 26.31 -9.01
N SER A 71 -7.55 25.77 -9.61
CA SER A 71 -6.77 26.44 -10.66
C SER A 71 -6.57 25.50 -11.85
N PRO A 72 -6.94 25.89 -13.07
CA PRO A 72 -6.66 25.10 -14.27
C PRO A 72 -5.17 24.84 -14.49
N GLN A 73 -4.31 25.71 -13.96
CA GLN A 73 -2.84 25.57 -14.05
C GLN A 73 -2.31 24.40 -13.23
N ASP A 74 -3.09 23.90 -12.28
CA ASP A 74 -2.74 22.71 -11.52
C ASP A 74 -2.86 21.43 -12.35
N MET A 75 -3.56 21.48 -13.47
CA MET A 75 -3.79 20.38 -14.42
C MET A 75 -4.19 19.06 -13.73
N ILE A 76 -5.00 19.15 -12.68
CA ILE A 76 -5.44 18.00 -11.91
C ILE A 76 -6.70 17.42 -12.55
N THR A 77 -6.68 16.11 -12.81
CA THR A 77 -7.80 15.38 -13.42
C THR A 77 -8.61 14.56 -12.40
N LYS A 78 -8.08 14.36 -11.21
CA LYS A 78 -8.70 13.54 -10.15
C LYS A 78 -9.37 14.40 -9.10
N VAL A 79 -10.37 13.81 -8.42
CA VAL A 79 -11.08 14.47 -7.32
C VAL A 79 -11.27 13.53 -6.13
N ALA A 80 -11.05 14.03 -4.92
CA ALA A 80 -11.34 13.33 -3.68
C ALA A 80 -12.85 13.17 -3.46
N GLY A 81 -13.24 12.14 -2.70
CA GLY A 81 -14.63 11.79 -2.48
C GLY A 81 -15.46 12.81 -1.69
N CYS A 82 -14.82 13.76 -1.02
CA CYS A 82 -15.48 14.74 -0.17
C CYS A 82 -14.87 16.14 -0.28
N GLU A 83 -15.52 17.12 0.36
CA GLU A 83 -14.99 18.45 0.58
C GLU A 83 -13.96 18.45 1.70
N PHE A 84 -12.96 19.31 1.62
CA PHE A 84 -12.07 19.58 2.74
C PHE A 84 -12.58 20.72 3.61
N LYS A 85 -12.78 20.44 4.88
CA LYS A 85 -13.18 21.42 5.91
C LYS A 85 -12.17 21.33 7.07
N PRO A 86 -11.25 22.30 7.23
CA PRO A 86 -10.13 22.21 8.18
C PRO A 86 -10.52 21.92 9.62
N ASN A 87 -11.69 22.42 10.05
CA ASN A 87 -12.21 22.29 11.40
C ASN A 87 -13.30 21.21 11.55
N ALA A 88 -13.52 20.39 10.51
CA ALA A 88 -14.47 19.30 10.63
C ALA A 88 -13.97 18.26 11.64
N ILE A 89 -14.89 17.75 12.44
CA ILE A 89 -14.66 16.69 13.42
C ILE A 89 -15.28 15.39 12.93
N ALA A 90 -14.77 14.27 13.44
CA ALA A 90 -15.23 12.94 13.07
C ALA A 90 -15.35 12.03 14.34
N PRO A 91 -16.29 12.33 15.26
CA PRO A 91 -16.38 11.62 16.54
C PRO A 91 -16.72 10.12 16.38
N GLN A 92 -17.50 9.73 15.36
CA GLN A 92 -17.78 8.32 15.09
C GLN A 92 -16.54 7.60 14.55
N TRP A 93 -15.73 8.29 13.74
CA TRP A 93 -14.45 7.79 13.28
C TRP A 93 -13.45 7.60 14.42
N ASP A 94 -13.33 8.58 15.31
CA ASP A 94 -12.44 8.50 16.47
C ASP A 94 -12.87 7.36 17.41
N ALA A 95 -14.17 7.23 17.68
CA ALA A 95 -14.71 6.12 18.48
C ALA A 95 -14.47 4.76 17.80
N PHE A 96 -14.66 4.68 16.48
CA PHE A 96 -14.37 3.48 15.70
C PHE A 96 -12.89 3.09 15.80
N LEU A 97 -11.97 4.02 15.57
CA LEU A 97 -10.52 3.77 15.67
C LEU A 97 -10.14 3.32 17.09
N ASN A 98 -10.59 4.04 18.10
CA ASN A 98 -10.33 3.69 19.49
C ASN A 98 -10.77 2.25 19.80
N ARG A 99 -11.92 1.84 19.29
CA ARG A 99 -12.42 0.48 19.48
C ARG A 99 -11.60 -0.58 18.77
N VAL A 100 -11.36 -0.42 17.45
CA VAL A 100 -10.70 -1.47 16.63
C VAL A 100 -9.21 -1.60 16.92
N LEU A 101 -8.58 -0.55 17.46
CA LEU A 101 -7.18 -0.52 17.85
C LEU A 101 -6.95 -0.79 19.36
N GLY A 102 -8.02 -1.18 20.08
CA GLY A 102 -7.91 -1.52 21.50
C GLY A 102 -7.50 -0.35 22.40
N GLY A 103 -7.81 0.90 22.01
CA GLY A 103 -7.47 2.10 22.75
C GLY A 103 -6.02 2.58 22.62
N SER A 104 -5.23 1.99 21.69
CA SER A 104 -3.83 2.39 21.50
C SER A 104 -3.73 3.74 20.75
N GLU A 105 -3.34 4.79 21.46
CA GLU A 105 -3.05 6.10 20.87
C GLU A 105 -1.87 6.04 19.91
N ALA A 106 -0.86 5.21 20.21
CA ALA A 106 0.30 5.02 19.35
C ALA A 106 -0.07 4.45 17.97
N LEU A 107 -0.93 3.42 17.94
CA LEU A 107 -1.46 2.86 16.68
C LEU A 107 -2.36 3.86 15.96
N THR A 108 -3.21 4.60 16.68
CA THR A 108 -4.08 5.62 16.08
C THR A 108 -3.27 6.71 15.40
N THR A 109 -2.26 7.25 16.08
CA THR A 109 -1.35 8.27 15.53
C THR A 109 -0.54 7.70 14.34
N TYR A 110 -0.09 6.47 14.45
CA TYR A 110 0.64 5.80 13.35
C TYR A 110 -0.23 5.65 12.10
N LEU A 111 -1.46 5.16 12.25
CA LEU A 111 -2.41 5.05 11.14
C LEU A 111 -2.78 6.42 10.58
N GLN A 112 -2.92 7.43 11.43
CA GLN A 112 -3.16 8.81 10.99
C GLN A 112 -2.03 9.32 10.10
N LYS A 113 -0.76 9.15 10.52
CA LYS A 113 0.41 9.48 9.71
C LYS A 113 0.50 8.65 8.43
N SER A 114 0.20 7.35 8.51
CA SER A 114 0.23 6.44 7.35
C SER A 114 -0.81 6.79 6.29
N VAL A 115 -2.03 7.14 6.70
CA VAL A 115 -3.07 7.64 5.80
C VAL A 115 -2.69 9.02 5.28
N GLY A 116 -2.19 9.90 6.12
CA GLY A 116 -1.69 11.23 5.73
C GLY A 116 -0.58 11.17 4.68
N TYR A 117 0.40 10.28 4.87
CA TYR A 117 1.41 9.97 3.86
C TYR A 117 0.77 9.45 2.57
N SER A 118 -0.28 8.63 2.69
CA SER A 118 -1.00 8.08 1.54
C SER A 118 -1.86 9.10 0.80
N LEU A 119 -2.13 10.29 1.36
CA LEU A 119 -2.73 11.40 0.60
C LEU A 119 -1.78 11.98 -0.44
N THR A 120 -0.48 11.88 -0.22
CA THR A 120 0.55 12.40 -1.13
C THR A 120 0.85 11.43 -2.27
N GLY A 121 1.52 11.91 -3.32
CA GLY A 121 2.13 11.04 -4.34
C GLY A 121 3.54 10.59 -3.99
N GLN A 122 4.04 10.86 -2.77
CA GLN A 122 5.40 10.49 -2.36
C GLN A 122 5.52 8.99 -2.05
N THR A 123 6.68 8.40 -2.37
CA THR A 123 7.01 6.99 -2.10
C THR A 123 8.28 6.84 -1.25
N THR A 124 8.70 7.90 -0.58
CA THR A 124 9.98 8.03 0.14
C THR A 124 10.16 7.03 1.29
N GLU A 125 9.08 6.60 1.95
CA GLU A 125 9.14 5.62 3.04
C GLU A 125 9.42 4.20 2.57
N GLN A 126 9.27 3.94 1.26
CA GLN A 126 9.52 2.63 0.64
C GLN A 126 8.92 1.46 1.44
N CYS A 127 7.68 1.58 1.86
CA CYS A 127 7.00 0.59 2.68
C CYS A 127 5.59 0.27 2.17
N PHE A 128 5.05 -0.82 2.65
CA PHE A 128 3.64 -1.21 2.45
C PHE A 128 3.03 -1.68 3.77
N PHE A 129 1.72 -1.48 3.87
CA PHE A 129 0.98 -1.71 5.10
C PHE A 129 0.16 -2.99 5.01
N ILE A 130 0.29 -3.85 6.01
CA ILE A 130 -0.50 -5.07 6.15
C ILE A 130 -1.39 -4.92 7.38
N LEU A 131 -2.68 -4.72 7.17
CA LEU A 131 -3.67 -4.73 8.24
C LEU A 131 -4.02 -6.18 8.55
N TYR A 132 -3.62 -6.65 9.73
CA TYR A 132 -3.72 -8.05 10.13
C TYR A 132 -4.73 -8.26 11.26
N GLY A 133 -5.52 -9.34 11.17
CA GLY A 133 -6.43 -9.74 12.25
C GLY A 133 -7.45 -10.78 11.79
N SER A 134 -7.97 -11.58 12.71
CA SER A 134 -8.76 -12.80 12.51
C SER A 134 -10.17 -12.64 11.90
N GLY A 135 -10.55 -11.43 11.50
CA GLY A 135 -11.88 -11.11 10.97
C GLY A 135 -12.78 -10.35 11.96
N SER A 136 -13.80 -9.67 11.42
CA SER A 136 -14.74 -8.84 12.21
C SER A 136 -14.08 -7.81 13.14
N ASN A 137 -12.99 -7.21 12.68
CA ASN A 137 -12.12 -6.31 13.45
C ASN A 137 -11.94 -4.94 12.80
N GLY A 138 -12.81 -4.58 11.83
CA GLY A 138 -12.89 -3.24 11.29
C GLY A 138 -11.92 -2.93 10.13
N LYS A 139 -11.02 -3.83 9.70
CA LYS A 139 -10.07 -3.59 8.59
C LYS A 139 -10.76 -3.09 7.32
N SER A 140 -11.77 -3.82 6.85
CA SER A 140 -12.49 -3.48 5.62
C SER A 140 -13.31 -2.19 5.76
N THR A 141 -13.84 -1.91 6.95
CA THR A 141 -14.51 -0.63 7.24
C THR A 141 -13.50 0.52 7.18
N PHE A 142 -12.33 0.35 7.82
CA PHE A 142 -11.27 1.34 7.79
C PHE A 142 -10.83 1.66 6.35
N THR A 143 -10.40 0.64 5.59
CA THR A 143 -9.92 0.86 4.22
C THR A 143 -11.03 1.35 3.28
N GLY A 144 -12.27 0.88 3.46
CA GLY A 144 -13.40 1.34 2.68
C GLY A 144 -13.68 2.83 2.86
N MET A 145 -13.69 3.32 4.10
CA MET A 145 -13.89 4.75 4.37
C MET A 145 -12.76 5.61 3.83
N ILE A 146 -11.51 5.15 3.93
CA ILE A 146 -10.37 5.87 3.36
C ILE A 146 -10.45 5.90 1.83
N LEU A 147 -10.85 4.81 1.16
CA LEU A 147 -11.05 4.81 -0.28
C LEU A 147 -12.20 5.73 -0.70
N GLU A 148 -13.33 5.74 0.02
CA GLU A 148 -14.43 6.68 -0.24
C GLU A 148 -13.97 8.14 -0.08
N MET A 149 -13.19 8.44 0.95
CA MET A 149 -12.61 9.76 1.19
C MET A 149 -11.65 10.19 0.07
N LEU A 150 -10.79 9.26 -0.38
CA LEU A 150 -9.82 9.50 -1.46
C LEU A 150 -10.48 9.63 -2.84
N GLY A 151 -11.65 9.05 -3.05
CA GLY A 151 -12.31 9.07 -4.35
C GLY A 151 -11.41 8.51 -5.44
N GLU A 152 -11.15 9.27 -6.49
CA GLU A 152 -10.34 8.84 -7.64
C GLU A 152 -8.84 8.65 -7.34
N TYR A 153 -8.36 9.10 -6.19
CA TYR A 153 -6.98 8.87 -5.73
C TYR A 153 -6.78 7.51 -5.05
N GLY A 154 -7.87 6.82 -4.69
CA GLY A 154 -7.84 5.50 -4.09
C GLY A 154 -8.40 4.43 -5.01
N GLY A 155 -7.86 3.21 -4.95
CA GLY A 155 -8.35 2.11 -5.76
C GLY A 155 -8.15 0.74 -5.13
N ALA A 156 -9.07 -0.19 -5.44
CA ALA A 156 -8.92 -1.60 -5.10
C ALA A 156 -8.06 -2.29 -6.17
N ILE A 157 -7.16 -3.16 -5.72
CA ILE A 157 -6.30 -3.96 -6.58
C ILE A 157 -6.48 -5.45 -6.28
N PRO A 158 -6.35 -6.34 -7.27
CA PRO A 158 -6.44 -7.78 -7.03
C PRO A 158 -5.23 -8.28 -6.22
N SER A 159 -5.47 -9.18 -5.29
CA SER A 159 -4.39 -9.80 -4.48
C SER A 159 -3.37 -10.58 -5.32
N SER A 160 -3.80 -11.08 -6.48
CA SER A 160 -2.90 -11.74 -7.43
C SER A 160 -1.76 -10.84 -7.93
N LEU A 161 -1.94 -9.52 -7.89
CA LEU A 161 -0.87 -8.55 -8.21
C LEU A 161 0.31 -8.64 -7.24
N LEU A 162 0.07 -9.05 -6.00
CA LEU A 162 1.04 -9.01 -4.90
C LEU A 162 1.50 -10.39 -4.46
N THR A 163 0.82 -11.45 -4.91
CA THR A 163 1.13 -12.84 -4.56
C THR A 163 1.75 -13.59 -5.74
N ALA A 164 2.60 -14.56 -5.42
CA ALA A 164 3.22 -15.42 -6.42
C ALA A 164 2.16 -16.16 -7.25
N GLN A 165 2.28 -16.10 -8.55
CA GLN A 165 1.40 -16.73 -9.52
C GLN A 165 2.16 -17.74 -10.36
N LYS A 166 1.45 -18.77 -10.87
CA LYS A 166 2.04 -19.76 -11.79
C LYS A 166 2.42 -19.17 -13.15
N PHE A 167 1.74 -18.12 -13.56
CA PHE A 167 1.93 -17.43 -14.83
C PHE A 167 2.19 -15.96 -14.59
N GLU A 168 2.93 -15.33 -15.49
CA GLU A 168 3.16 -13.89 -15.44
C GLU A 168 1.85 -13.11 -15.50
N GLN A 169 1.80 -12.04 -14.73
CA GLN A 169 0.65 -11.14 -14.71
C GLN A 169 0.58 -10.36 -16.02
N HIS A 170 -0.65 -10.20 -16.53
CA HIS A 170 -0.84 -9.40 -17.72
C HIS A 170 -0.52 -7.92 -17.41
N PRO A 171 0.24 -7.22 -18.27
CA PRO A 171 0.67 -5.83 -18.00
C PRO A 171 -0.46 -4.83 -17.78
N THR A 172 -1.69 -5.15 -18.16
CA THR A 172 -2.87 -4.30 -17.92
C THR A 172 -3.21 -4.14 -16.44
N VAL A 173 -2.86 -5.11 -15.58
CA VAL A 173 -3.12 -5.03 -14.14
C VAL A 173 -2.32 -3.91 -13.47
N PHE A 174 -1.14 -3.61 -14.01
CA PHE A 174 -0.30 -2.51 -13.53
C PHE A 174 -0.84 -1.13 -13.97
N ALA A 175 -1.62 -1.07 -15.06
CA ALA A 175 -2.22 0.19 -15.49
C ALA A 175 -3.22 0.76 -14.48
N ASP A 176 -3.84 -0.10 -13.67
CA ASP A 176 -4.77 0.30 -12.62
C ASP A 176 -4.09 1.04 -11.45
N LEU A 177 -2.76 0.91 -11.34
CA LEU A 177 -1.97 1.63 -10.33
C LEU A 177 -1.63 3.08 -10.75
N PHE A 178 -1.83 3.42 -12.03
CA PHE A 178 -1.45 4.73 -12.55
C PHE A 178 -2.14 5.87 -11.80
N GLN A 179 -1.34 6.76 -11.23
CA GLN A 179 -1.78 7.93 -10.46
C GLN A 179 -2.67 7.60 -9.23
N LEU A 180 -2.77 6.35 -8.78
CA LEU A 180 -3.32 6.08 -7.47
C LEU A 180 -2.35 6.55 -6.39
N ARG A 181 -2.89 7.00 -5.25
CA ARG A 181 -2.14 7.34 -4.04
C ARG A 181 -2.27 6.26 -2.97
N MET A 182 -3.38 5.55 -2.97
CA MET A 182 -3.62 4.39 -2.11
C MET A 182 -4.20 3.24 -2.92
N ALA A 183 -3.50 2.13 -2.96
CA ALA A 183 -3.93 0.90 -3.61
C ALA A 183 -4.21 -0.17 -2.56
N VAL A 184 -5.47 -0.57 -2.43
CA VAL A 184 -5.93 -1.51 -1.39
C VAL A 184 -6.18 -2.88 -2.00
N SER A 185 -5.53 -3.89 -1.43
CA SER A 185 -5.85 -5.29 -1.69
C SER A 185 -6.57 -5.89 -0.48
N SER A 186 -7.75 -6.43 -0.70
CA SER A 186 -8.49 -7.22 0.28
C SER A 186 -8.49 -8.69 -0.14
N GLU A 187 -8.61 -9.60 0.85
CA GLU A 187 -8.82 -11.03 0.61
C GLU A 187 -7.65 -11.77 -0.06
N VAL A 188 -6.49 -11.76 0.55
CA VAL A 188 -5.42 -12.68 0.17
C VAL A 188 -5.82 -14.11 0.56
N LYS A 189 -5.79 -15.03 -0.39
CA LYS A 189 -6.15 -16.43 -0.15
C LYS A 189 -5.21 -17.06 0.87
N SER A 190 -5.77 -17.87 1.79
CA SER A 190 -4.97 -18.66 2.71
C SER A 190 -4.00 -19.59 1.96
N GLY A 191 -2.77 -19.72 2.45
CA GLY A 191 -1.72 -20.52 1.82
C GLY A 191 -1.05 -19.86 0.60
N SER A 192 -1.37 -18.58 0.27
CA SER A 192 -0.62 -17.83 -0.73
C SER A 192 0.78 -17.50 -0.23
N SER A 193 1.71 -17.31 -1.16
CA SER A 193 3.03 -16.72 -0.90
C SER A 193 3.15 -15.35 -1.56
N TRP A 194 3.97 -14.48 -1.00
CA TRP A 194 4.26 -13.18 -1.62
C TRP A 194 5.04 -13.33 -2.93
N ASP A 195 4.87 -12.39 -3.84
CA ASP A 195 5.82 -12.09 -4.90
C ASP A 195 6.73 -10.96 -4.38
N GLU A 196 7.80 -11.36 -3.69
CA GLU A 196 8.65 -10.44 -2.93
C GLU A 196 9.38 -9.45 -3.85
N GLU A 197 9.80 -9.91 -5.03
CA GLU A 197 10.46 -9.04 -6.02
C GLU A 197 9.51 -7.96 -6.49
N ARG A 198 8.27 -8.33 -6.81
CA ARG A 198 7.24 -7.39 -7.23
C ARG A 198 6.84 -6.41 -6.13
N LEU A 199 6.69 -6.89 -4.89
CA LEU A 199 6.41 -6.00 -3.74
C LEU A 199 7.54 -5.01 -3.51
N LYS A 200 8.81 -5.43 -3.67
CA LYS A 200 9.96 -4.52 -3.58
C LYS A 200 9.93 -3.47 -4.68
N GLY A 201 9.67 -3.85 -5.93
CA GLY A 201 9.55 -2.92 -7.05
C GLY A 201 8.39 -1.92 -6.88
N LEU A 202 7.18 -2.42 -6.57
CA LEU A 202 5.99 -1.58 -6.41
C LEU A 202 6.05 -0.63 -5.21
N SER A 203 6.82 -0.95 -4.16
CA SER A 203 7.02 -0.09 -2.98
C SER A 203 8.33 0.69 -3.00
N GLY A 204 9.23 0.41 -3.96
CA GLY A 204 10.58 0.96 -4.03
C GLY A 204 10.69 2.33 -4.71
N GLY A 205 9.69 2.73 -5.47
CA GLY A 205 9.75 3.92 -6.31
C GLY A 205 10.28 3.67 -7.73
N ASP A 206 10.50 2.41 -8.10
CA ASP A 206 10.94 2.05 -9.45
C ASP A 206 9.83 2.30 -10.47
N ARG A 207 10.20 2.72 -11.69
CA ARG A 207 9.23 2.95 -12.78
C ARG A 207 8.50 1.67 -13.13
N ILE A 208 7.20 1.79 -13.29
CA ILE A 208 6.29 0.67 -13.57
C ILE A 208 5.97 0.67 -15.06
N LYS A 209 6.24 -0.46 -15.71
CA LYS A 209 5.87 -0.69 -17.11
C LYS A 209 4.47 -1.30 -17.20
N ALA A 210 3.58 -0.61 -17.89
CA ALA A 210 2.19 -1.01 -18.04
C ALA A 210 1.69 -0.83 -19.49
N ARG A 211 0.52 -1.35 -19.78
CA ARG A 211 -0.22 -1.01 -21.01
C ARG A 211 -1.72 -1.17 -20.75
N ARG A 212 -2.54 -0.40 -21.45
CA ARG A 212 -3.97 -0.69 -21.55
C ARG A 212 -4.25 -1.68 -22.69
N MET A 213 -5.47 -2.22 -22.71
CA MET A 213 -5.85 -3.15 -23.78
C MET A 213 -5.74 -2.45 -25.15
N ASN A 214 -5.07 -3.10 -26.11
CA ASN A 214 -4.84 -2.59 -27.45
C ASN A 214 -4.02 -1.29 -27.55
N GLU A 215 -3.30 -0.92 -26.48
CA GLU A 215 -2.38 0.23 -26.45
C GLU A 215 -0.93 -0.21 -26.38
N ASN A 216 -0.01 0.70 -26.70
CA ASN A 216 1.42 0.49 -26.54
C ASN A 216 1.81 0.48 -25.06
N PHE A 217 2.96 -0.10 -24.76
CA PHE A 217 3.56 0.01 -23.44
C PHE A 217 3.96 1.44 -23.13
N TRP A 218 3.75 1.86 -21.90
CA TRP A 218 4.30 3.08 -21.32
C TRP A 218 4.87 2.81 -19.93
N GLU A 219 5.62 3.73 -19.39
CA GLU A 219 6.20 3.65 -18.05
C GLU A 219 5.79 4.88 -17.24
N PHE A 220 5.54 4.68 -15.95
CA PHE A 220 5.19 5.75 -15.04
C PHE A 220 5.89 5.58 -13.69
N GLU A 221 6.07 6.69 -12.97
CA GLU A 221 6.55 6.69 -11.61
C GLU A 221 5.41 6.35 -10.65
N PRO A 222 5.62 5.44 -9.67
CA PRO A 222 4.58 5.09 -8.72
C PRO A 222 4.29 6.26 -7.77
N THR A 223 3.02 6.51 -7.53
CA THR A 223 2.54 7.48 -6.53
C THR A 223 1.76 6.79 -5.41
N HIS A 224 1.51 5.52 -5.54
CA HIS A 224 0.67 4.74 -4.65
C HIS A 224 1.44 4.18 -3.44
N LYS A 225 0.72 3.98 -2.35
CA LYS A 225 1.09 3.13 -1.22
C LYS A 225 0.21 1.90 -1.22
N LEU A 226 0.82 0.73 -1.04
CA LEU A 226 0.11 -0.54 -0.99
C LEU A 226 -0.44 -0.78 0.42
N TRP A 227 -1.72 -1.10 0.50
CA TRP A 227 -2.43 -1.46 1.72
C TRP A 227 -3.10 -2.82 1.54
N LEU A 228 -2.82 -3.75 2.43
CA LEU A 228 -3.30 -5.12 2.34
C LEU A 228 -4.12 -5.48 3.57
N CYS A 229 -5.33 -5.96 3.36
CA CYS A 229 -6.15 -6.51 4.43
C CYS A 229 -6.02 -8.03 4.43
N VAL A 230 -5.47 -8.60 5.49
CA VAL A 230 -5.26 -10.06 5.57
C VAL A 230 -5.82 -10.62 6.87
N ASN A 231 -6.40 -11.81 6.81
CA ASN A 231 -6.74 -12.61 7.98
C ASN A 231 -5.61 -13.59 8.32
N HIS A 232 -4.96 -14.10 7.28
CA HIS A 232 -3.77 -14.93 7.37
C HIS A 232 -2.70 -14.30 6.48
N ALA A 233 -1.58 -13.94 7.07
CA ALA A 233 -0.49 -13.37 6.33
C ALA A 233 0.10 -14.44 5.37
N PRO A 234 0.31 -14.10 4.08
CA PRO A 234 0.98 -14.97 3.13
C PRO A 234 2.38 -15.38 3.59
N THR A 235 2.85 -16.52 3.12
CA THR A 235 4.22 -16.95 3.40
C THR A 235 5.22 -16.17 2.56
N THR A 236 6.44 -16.02 3.05
CA THR A 236 7.57 -15.47 2.29
C THR A 236 8.76 -16.42 2.35
N LYS A 237 9.55 -16.41 1.29
CA LYS A 237 10.85 -17.09 1.22
C LYS A 237 12.02 -16.12 1.32
N ASP A 238 11.74 -14.83 1.20
CA ASP A 238 12.76 -13.78 1.22
C ASP A 238 13.02 -13.33 2.66
N ASN A 239 14.14 -13.77 3.22
CA ASN A 239 14.63 -13.37 4.53
C ASN A 239 15.54 -12.12 4.47
N SER A 240 15.62 -11.44 3.29
CA SER A 240 16.47 -10.27 3.13
C SER A 240 15.95 -9.06 3.91
N GLU A 241 16.87 -8.27 4.47
CA GLU A 241 16.56 -6.97 5.06
C GLU A 241 15.82 -6.06 4.06
N GLY A 242 16.15 -6.18 2.76
CA GLY A 242 15.54 -5.41 1.68
C GLY A 242 14.03 -5.60 1.57
N PHE A 243 13.49 -6.77 1.87
CA PHE A 243 12.06 -7.05 1.92
C PHE A 243 11.46 -6.59 3.26
N TRP A 244 12.03 -7.08 4.37
CA TRP A 244 11.46 -6.91 5.71
C TRP A 244 11.43 -5.45 6.19
N ARG A 245 12.39 -4.61 5.81
CA ARG A 245 12.35 -3.17 6.10
C ARG A 245 11.15 -2.44 5.48
N ARG A 246 10.50 -3.03 4.48
CA ARG A 246 9.33 -2.47 3.81
C ARG A 246 8.01 -2.88 4.45
N VAL A 247 8.00 -3.99 5.16
CA VAL A 247 6.79 -4.56 5.79
C VAL A 247 6.38 -3.72 6.99
N ARG A 248 5.11 -3.31 7.03
CA ARG A 248 4.50 -2.66 8.19
C ARG A 248 3.25 -3.44 8.58
N MET A 249 3.42 -4.36 9.56
CA MET A 249 2.32 -5.18 10.06
C MET A 249 1.54 -4.39 11.11
N VAL A 250 0.33 -3.96 10.77
CA VAL A 250 -0.53 -3.19 11.67
C VAL A 250 -1.60 -4.12 12.27
N PRO A 251 -1.56 -4.37 13.58
CA PRO A 251 -2.46 -5.31 14.21
C PRO A 251 -3.86 -4.71 14.43
N PHE A 252 -4.88 -5.39 13.92
CA PHE A 252 -6.30 -5.18 14.21
C PHE A 252 -6.80 -6.38 15.01
N THR A 253 -6.44 -6.44 16.28
CA THR A 253 -6.63 -7.63 17.13
C THR A 253 -7.99 -7.65 17.86
N THR A 254 -8.66 -6.50 17.94
CA THR A 254 -9.96 -6.40 18.61
C THR A 254 -11.06 -6.97 17.73
N THR A 255 -11.63 -8.11 18.11
CA THR A 255 -12.80 -8.69 17.45
C THR A 255 -14.07 -8.05 17.99
N ILE A 256 -14.94 -7.57 17.10
CA ILE A 256 -16.23 -6.97 17.48
C ILE A 256 -17.28 -8.08 17.54
N PRO A 257 -17.85 -8.38 18.73
CA PRO A 257 -18.95 -9.35 18.88
C PRO A 257 -20.13 -9.01 17.97
N LYS A 258 -20.85 -10.05 17.53
CA LYS A 258 -21.95 -9.87 16.57
C LYS A 258 -23.04 -8.94 17.10
N GLU A 259 -23.30 -9.00 18.38
CA GLU A 259 -24.32 -8.23 19.10
C GLU A 259 -23.99 -6.75 19.21
N GLU A 260 -22.70 -6.40 19.10
CA GLU A 260 -22.19 -5.04 19.22
C GLU A 260 -21.90 -4.37 17.87
N ARG A 261 -22.19 -5.07 16.76
CA ARG A 261 -21.97 -4.54 15.42
C ARG A 261 -23.05 -3.56 15.04
N ASP A 262 -22.65 -2.32 14.79
CA ASP A 262 -23.55 -1.30 14.26
C ASP A 262 -23.72 -1.50 12.75
N THR A 263 -24.90 -1.92 12.32
CA THR A 263 -25.24 -2.13 10.90
C THR A 263 -25.22 -0.83 10.09
N ASN A 264 -25.40 0.32 10.74
CA ASN A 264 -25.44 1.64 10.11
C ASN A 264 -24.09 2.38 10.22
N LEU A 265 -23.03 1.71 10.71
CA LEU A 265 -21.73 2.35 10.94
C LEU A 265 -21.18 3.00 9.68
N GLN A 266 -21.26 2.32 8.52
CA GLN A 266 -20.74 2.87 7.27
C GLN A 266 -21.43 4.18 6.87
N GLU A 267 -22.75 4.29 7.06
CA GLU A 267 -23.50 5.53 6.75
C GLU A 267 -23.11 6.66 7.70
N LYS A 268 -22.95 6.35 9.00
CA LYS A 268 -22.49 7.31 9.99
C LYS A 268 -21.09 7.83 9.66
N LEU A 269 -20.17 6.95 9.34
CA LEU A 269 -18.80 7.31 8.95
C LEU A 269 -18.76 8.09 7.63
N ARG A 270 -19.61 7.73 6.66
CA ARG A 270 -19.73 8.46 5.39
C ARG A 270 -20.17 9.92 5.60
N ALA A 271 -21.05 10.18 6.54
CA ALA A 271 -21.44 11.52 6.90
C ALA A 271 -20.28 12.35 7.51
N GLU A 272 -19.26 11.69 8.04
CA GLU A 272 -18.06 12.32 8.63
C GLU A 272 -16.86 12.39 7.68
N LEU A 273 -16.98 12.05 6.39
CA LEU A 273 -15.86 12.06 5.43
C LEU A 273 -15.05 13.37 5.44
N PRO A 274 -15.65 14.58 5.52
CA PRO A 274 -14.87 15.81 5.65
C PRO A 274 -14.01 15.87 6.92
N GLY A 275 -14.48 15.30 8.03
CA GLY A 275 -13.72 15.19 9.28
C GLY A 275 -12.62 14.14 9.20
N ILE A 276 -12.88 13.01 8.55
CA ILE A 276 -11.88 11.97 8.28
C ILE A 276 -10.76 12.53 7.39
N LEU A 277 -11.10 13.35 6.38
CA LEU A 277 -10.09 14.04 5.56
C LEU A 277 -9.28 15.04 6.38
N ALA A 278 -9.92 15.82 7.24
CA ALA A 278 -9.21 16.73 8.13
C ALA A 278 -8.25 15.98 9.08
N TRP A 279 -8.70 14.84 9.63
CA TRP A 279 -7.86 13.94 10.42
C TRP A 279 -6.67 13.41 9.61
N ALA A 280 -6.88 12.99 8.37
CA ALA A 280 -5.82 12.49 7.50
C ALA A 280 -4.80 13.59 7.11
N ILE A 281 -5.26 14.82 6.85
CA ILE A 281 -4.38 15.97 6.55
C ILE A 281 -3.53 16.35 7.76
N LYS A 282 -4.10 16.32 8.99
CA LYS A 282 -3.30 16.46 10.21
C LYS A 282 -2.21 15.38 10.29
N GLY A 283 -2.55 14.15 9.94
CA GLY A 283 -1.59 13.05 9.85
C GLY A 283 -0.49 13.29 8.81
N CYS A 284 -0.83 13.89 7.68
CA CYS A 284 0.14 14.27 6.65
C CYS A 284 1.15 15.32 7.18
N LEU A 285 0.68 16.32 7.92
CA LEU A 285 1.54 17.33 8.52
C LEU A 285 2.43 16.73 9.61
N LEU A 286 1.90 15.85 10.46
CA LEU A 286 2.66 15.13 11.49
C LEU A 286 3.74 14.24 10.85
N TRP A 287 3.39 13.50 9.78
CA TRP A 287 4.37 12.70 9.06
C TRP A 287 5.51 13.55 8.48
N GLN A 288 5.23 14.70 7.91
CA GLN A 288 6.26 15.62 7.39
C GLN A 288 7.21 16.12 8.48
N GLN A 289 6.74 16.29 9.70
CA GLN A 289 7.53 16.79 10.82
C GLN A 289 8.37 15.70 11.51
N GLU A 290 7.78 14.52 11.69
CA GLU A 290 8.32 13.46 12.55
C GLU A 290 8.70 12.19 11.80
N GLY A 291 8.37 12.10 10.51
CA GLY A 291 8.42 10.85 9.76
C GLY A 291 7.32 9.87 10.18
N LEU A 292 7.27 8.72 9.52
CA LEU A 292 6.25 7.71 9.79
C LEU A 292 6.41 7.12 11.20
N GLY A 293 7.67 6.85 11.60
CA GLY A 293 7.97 6.14 12.83
C GLY A 293 7.52 4.67 12.76
N THR A 294 7.73 3.94 13.86
CA THR A 294 7.23 2.57 14.00
C THR A 294 6.91 2.33 15.47
N PRO A 295 5.63 2.37 15.89
CA PRO A 295 5.25 2.12 17.27
C PRO A 295 5.55 0.65 17.64
N LYS A 296 5.66 0.40 18.95
CA LYS A 296 6.03 -0.91 19.48
C LYS A 296 5.13 -2.02 18.95
N GLU A 297 3.84 -1.79 18.88
CA GLU A 297 2.84 -2.78 18.42
C GLU A 297 3.06 -3.19 16.95
N VAL A 298 3.43 -2.24 16.09
CA VAL A 298 3.75 -2.51 14.67
C VAL A 298 5.09 -3.23 14.55
N LYS A 299 6.07 -2.84 15.37
CA LYS A 299 7.37 -3.48 15.41
C LYS A 299 7.25 -4.93 15.88
N ASP A 300 6.60 -5.17 17.02
CA ASP A 300 6.41 -6.50 17.60
C ASP A 300 5.62 -7.41 16.64
N ALA A 301 4.57 -6.89 16.00
CA ALA A 301 3.78 -7.65 15.04
C ALA A 301 4.59 -8.01 13.78
N THR A 302 5.43 -7.10 13.29
CA THR A 302 6.30 -7.34 12.13
C THR A 302 7.40 -8.35 12.47
N GLU A 303 8.03 -8.24 13.64
CA GLU A 303 9.02 -9.18 14.13
C GLU A 303 8.42 -10.57 14.36
N SER A 304 7.24 -10.65 14.97
CA SER A 304 6.52 -11.91 15.15
C SER A 304 6.19 -12.57 13.81
N TYR A 305 5.74 -11.78 12.83
CA TYR A 305 5.48 -12.30 11.49
C TYR A 305 6.75 -12.82 10.84
N TRP A 306 7.86 -12.11 10.92
CA TRP A 306 9.16 -12.54 10.43
C TRP A 306 9.62 -13.85 11.09
N GLU A 307 9.59 -13.92 12.43
CA GLU A 307 9.96 -15.12 13.18
C GLU A 307 9.14 -16.36 12.75
N HIS A 308 7.83 -16.18 12.47
CA HIS A 308 6.99 -17.28 11.96
C HIS A 308 7.37 -17.73 10.54
N GLN A 309 7.95 -16.84 9.73
CA GLN A 309 8.42 -17.19 8.38
C GLN A 309 9.82 -17.82 8.36
N ASP A 310 10.54 -17.78 9.48
CA ASP A 310 11.88 -18.32 9.63
C ASP A 310 11.96 -19.41 10.73
N PRO A 311 11.40 -20.60 10.49
CA PRO A 311 11.47 -21.69 11.47
C PRO A 311 12.90 -22.08 11.83
N PHE A 312 13.85 -21.98 10.88
CA PHE A 312 15.25 -22.31 11.16
C PHE A 312 15.93 -21.27 12.05
N GLY A 313 15.66 -19.99 11.84
CA GLY A 313 16.14 -18.92 12.73
C GLY A 313 15.60 -19.06 14.14
N ARG A 314 14.30 -19.43 14.30
CA ARG A 314 13.73 -19.77 15.61
C ARG A 314 14.44 -20.96 16.25
N PHE A 315 14.66 -22.04 15.50
CA PHE A 315 15.43 -23.16 15.97
C PHE A 315 16.83 -22.75 16.48
N LEU A 316 17.54 -21.91 15.70
CA LEU A 316 18.85 -21.41 16.11
C LEU A 316 18.75 -20.55 17.39
N LYS A 317 17.76 -19.70 17.51
CA LYS A 317 17.52 -18.86 18.71
C LYS A 317 17.21 -19.70 19.95
N ASP A 318 16.42 -20.75 19.80
CA ASP A 318 15.95 -21.58 20.92
C ASP A 318 17.00 -22.58 21.39
N VAL A 319 17.69 -23.22 20.45
CA VAL A 319 18.50 -24.45 20.71
C VAL A 319 20.00 -24.18 20.56
N CYS A 320 20.41 -23.12 19.86
CA CYS A 320 21.81 -22.85 19.59
C CYS A 320 22.32 -21.58 20.29
N GLU A 321 23.63 -21.50 20.48
CA GLU A 321 24.35 -20.32 20.94
C GLU A 321 25.37 -19.90 19.88
N ARG A 322 25.61 -18.62 19.77
CA ARG A 322 26.69 -18.03 18.96
C ARG A 322 27.80 -17.55 19.88
N PRO A 323 29.09 -17.61 19.47
CA PRO A 323 30.18 -17.09 20.27
C PRO A 323 30.07 -15.58 20.50
N GLY A 324 30.28 -15.16 21.75
CA GLY A 324 30.47 -13.76 22.12
C GLY A 324 31.93 -13.28 21.87
N ARG A 325 32.20 -12.01 22.16
CA ARG A 325 33.58 -11.49 22.13
C ARG A 325 34.41 -12.19 23.19
N GLY A 326 35.41 -12.96 22.74
CA GLY A 326 36.33 -13.68 23.65
C GLY A 326 36.00 -15.16 23.83
N ASP A 327 34.91 -15.63 23.31
CA ASP A 327 34.60 -17.07 23.30
C ASP A 327 35.48 -17.81 22.28
N GLY A 328 35.74 -19.07 22.55
CA GLY A 328 36.45 -19.96 21.63
C GLY A 328 35.65 -20.26 20.36
N ILE A 329 36.22 -21.09 19.47
CA ILE A 329 35.54 -21.49 18.23
C ILE A 329 34.40 -22.44 18.60
N PHE A 330 33.16 -21.98 18.40
CA PHE A 330 31.97 -22.83 18.52
C PHE A 330 31.80 -23.67 17.26
N GLN A 331 31.53 -24.95 17.44
CA GLN A 331 31.24 -25.87 16.33
C GLN A 331 30.31 -26.98 16.77
N VAL A 332 29.54 -27.47 15.84
CA VAL A 332 28.60 -28.58 16.06
C VAL A 332 28.66 -29.57 14.90
N GLN A 333 28.62 -30.88 15.19
CA GLN A 333 28.54 -31.91 14.16
C GLN A 333 27.20 -31.80 13.41
N SER A 334 27.22 -32.02 12.11
CA SER A 334 26.01 -31.96 11.27
C SER A 334 24.91 -32.92 11.73
N LYS A 335 25.30 -34.14 12.19
CA LYS A 335 24.34 -35.11 12.71
C LYS A 335 23.65 -34.62 13.99
N ASP A 336 24.41 -33.97 14.87
CA ASP A 336 23.89 -33.51 16.15
C ASP A 336 22.97 -32.31 15.98
N LEU A 337 23.33 -31.37 15.06
CA LEU A 337 22.49 -30.23 14.70
C LEU A 337 21.19 -30.69 14.02
N LEU A 338 21.27 -31.71 13.14
CA LEU A 338 20.09 -32.27 12.47
C LEU A 338 19.15 -32.94 13.47
N SER A 339 19.70 -33.76 14.40
CA SER A 339 18.90 -34.41 15.47
C SER A 339 18.22 -33.34 16.33
N ALA A 340 18.95 -32.35 16.78
CA ALA A 340 18.40 -31.25 17.58
C ALA A 340 17.29 -30.49 16.84
N GLN A 341 17.44 -30.24 15.50
CA GLN A 341 16.41 -29.64 14.70
C GLN A 341 15.17 -30.51 14.58
N HIS A 342 15.32 -31.81 14.43
CA HIS A 342 14.20 -32.77 14.39
C HIS A 342 13.42 -32.76 15.70
N ASP A 343 14.13 -32.82 16.84
CA ASP A 343 13.51 -32.79 18.17
C ASP A 343 12.77 -31.48 18.44
N TRP A 344 13.38 -30.35 18.03
CA TRP A 344 12.76 -29.03 18.13
C TRP A 344 11.54 -28.93 17.23
N ALA A 345 11.65 -29.42 16.00
CA ALA A 345 10.56 -29.36 15.02
C ALA A 345 9.34 -30.17 15.49
N LEU A 346 9.55 -31.36 16.07
CA LEU A 346 8.45 -32.15 16.67
C LEU A 346 7.76 -31.40 17.81
N LYS A 347 8.52 -30.74 18.68
CA LYS A 347 7.96 -29.96 19.81
C LYS A 347 7.20 -28.70 19.39
N ASN A 348 7.56 -28.15 18.26
CA ASN A 348 7.00 -26.84 17.76
C ASN A 348 6.05 -27.04 16.57
N GLU A 349 5.66 -28.29 16.25
CA GLU A 349 4.79 -28.62 15.10
C GLU A 349 5.34 -28.12 13.76
N GLU A 350 6.67 -28.07 13.64
CA GLU A 350 7.38 -27.63 12.47
C GLU A 350 7.90 -28.77 11.61
N ARG A 351 8.27 -28.43 10.36
CA ARG A 351 8.81 -29.46 9.45
C ARG A 351 10.24 -29.83 9.81
N GLN A 352 10.52 -31.16 9.86
CA GLN A 352 11.86 -31.69 9.94
C GLN A 352 12.61 -31.47 8.62
N LEU A 353 13.85 -30.97 8.73
CA LEU A 353 14.69 -30.69 7.58
C LEU A 353 15.51 -31.94 7.20
N SER A 354 15.73 -32.15 5.89
CA SER A 354 16.77 -33.05 5.41
C SER A 354 18.16 -32.45 5.61
N SER A 355 19.22 -33.26 5.57
CA SER A 355 20.60 -32.76 5.66
C SER A 355 20.95 -31.72 4.59
N LYS A 356 20.36 -31.80 3.40
CA LYS A 356 20.55 -30.83 2.31
C LYS A 356 19.88 -29.52 2.63
N GLU A 357 18.64 -29.55 3.12
CA GLU A 357 17.87 -28.36 3.52
C GLU A 357 18.50 -27.69 4.75
N LEU A 358 18.96 -28.47 5.74
CA LEU A 358 19.69 -27.94 6.90
C LEU A 358 20.94 -27.16 6.46
N LYS A 359 21.71 -27.69 5.49
CA LYS A 359 22.89 -27.00 4.96
C LYS A 359 22.54 -25.71 4.27
N ALA A 360 21.46 -25.69 3.47
CA ALA A 360 21.00 -24.48 2.78
C ALA A 360 20.55 -23.43 3.80
N ALA A 361 19.69 -23.78 4.73
CA ALA A 361 19.20 -22.89 5.79
C ALA A 361 20.34 -22.33 6.67
N ALA A 362 21.30 -23.19 7.05
CA ALA A 362 22.48 -22.73 7.80
C ALA A 362 23.30 -21.70 7.02
N SER A 363 23.49 -21.91 5.70
CA SER A 363 24.20 -20.95 4.84
C SER A 363 23.49 -19.61 4.73
N GLU A 364 22.15 -19.59 4.61
CA GLU A 364 21.32 -18.38 4.60
C GLU A 364 21.46 -17.57 5.89
N HIS A 365 21.67 -18.26 7.02
CA HIS A 365 21.93 -17.65 8.33
C HIS A 365 23.40 -17.33 8.61
N GLY A 366 24.26 -17.37 7.58
CA GLY A 366 25.69 -17.08 7.71
C GLY A 366 26.49 -18.12 8.47
N ILE A 367 25.95 -19.33 8.60
CA ILE A 367 26.62 -20.45 9.30
C ILE A 367 27.31 -21.32 8.23
N HIS A 368 28.64 -21.34 8.28
CA HIS A 368 29.43 -22.06 7.29
C HIS A 368 29.70 -23.49 7.72
N SER A 369 29.59 -24.45 6.77
CA SER A 369 29.97 -25.82 6.98
C SER A 369 31.41 -26.07 6.57
N LYS A 370 32.16 -26.79 7.37
CA LYS A 370 33.55 -27.24 7.07
C LYS A 370 33.63 -28.77 7.15
N ARG A 371 34.38 -29.39 6.25
CA ARG A 371 34.70 -30.81 6.29
C ARG A 371 36.02 -30.96 7.04
N SER A 372 35.99 -31.53 8.24
CA SER A 372 37.16 -31.84 9.07
C SER A 372 37.06 -33.29 9.47
N ASP A 373 36.62 -33.63 10.67
CA ASP A 373 36.28 -34.96 11.12
C ASP A 373 34.77 -35.16 11.01
N GLY A 374 34.29 -35.35 9.76
CA GLY A 374 32.88 -35.23 9.36
C GLY A 374 32.49 -33.83 8.92
N MET A 375 31.19 -33.61 8.62
CA MET A 375 30.63 -32.30 8.30
C MET A 375 30.29 -31.54 9.60
N GLN A 376 30.90 -30.41 9.81
CA GLN A 376 30.71 -29.55 10.98
C GLN A 376 30.22 -28.15 10.58
N TYR A 377 29.38 -27.54 11.41
CA TYR A 377 28.98 -26.17 11.31
C TYR A 377 29.77 -25.30 12.28
N GLN A 378 30.32 -24.19 11.80
CA GLN A 378 31.16 -23.26 12.58
C GLN A 378 30.38 -22.03 13.00
N GLY A 379 30.76 -21.45 14.15
CA GLY A 379 30.11 -20.24 14.67
C GLY A 379 28.85 -20.49 15.46
N ILE A 380 28.50 -21.76 15.74
CA ILE A 380 27.38 -22.15 16.60
C ILE A 380 27.71 -23.38 17.43
N ARG A 381 27.06 -23.54 18.58
CA ARG A 381 26.97 -24.78 19.35
C ARG A 381 25.55 -24.97 19.88
N LEU A 382 25.19 -26.21 20.23
CA LEU A 382 23.95 -26.44 20.94
C LEU A 382 24.05 -25.90 22.37
N LYS A 383 22.96 -25.32 22.87
CA LYS A 383 22.84 -24.90 24.28
C LYS A 383 23.01 -26.14 25.16
N ARG A 384 23.71 -25.96 26.27
CA ARG A 384 23.74 -27.02 27.30
C ARG A 384 22.37 -27.13 27.96
N ALA A 385 21.84 -28.35 28.06
CA ALA A 385 20.60 -28.64 28.75
C ALA A 385 20.69 -28.31 30.23
#